data_6f5f48bc45355e3d09e614b7ba459ef2
#
_entry.id   6f5f48bc45355e3d09e614b7ba459ef2
#
_cell.length_a   1.000
_cell.length_b   1.000
_cell.length_c   1.000
_cell.angle_alpha   90.00
_cell.angle_beta   90.00
_cell.angle_gamma   90.00
#
_symmetry.space_group_name_H-M   'P 1'
#
loop_
_entity.id
_entity.type
_entity.pdbx_description
1 polymer ?
#
loop_
_entity_poly.entity_id
_entity_poly.type
_entity_poly.pdbx_seq_one_letter_code
_entity_poly.pdbx_strand_id
1 'polypeptide(L)'
;MTDQDNKPKNDLGLFAGSNRTKERDRTAPRADHTGKKENMNVLPANIGWLYYKDYYHGIPFHPGQKKEEFKTLFEAKNQAITTRQLSRYPEELAALKLDYQSIQRFELTTEYPGLVTGLGNPHESHQEGEYKLGFYFDHTTGLPVIPGSSVKGVLRSAFKKSPDYIKYLLENPPEKETPIIDIDINQLEKEIFDGEGLSPYKRDIFLDAVIVAGGNTNQLFLAADFITPHPDEFKDPVPLQFLKVLPQVTFRFQFRLKNEGLISSEGKKRLFERILKDLGIGAKTNVGYGKFKE
;
A
#
# COMPACT_ATOMS: atom_id res chain seq x y z
N MET A 1 63.52 -27.43 -7.88
CA MET A 1 64.08 -26.37 -7.06
C MET A 1 62.86 -25.54 -6.66
N THR A 2 62.14 -25.95 -5.56
CA THR A 2 62.35 -25.50 -4.15
C THR A 2 62.24 -24.01 -4.04
N ASP A 3 61.23 -23.41 -3.39
CA ASP A 3 60.92 -23.31 -1.96
C ASP A 3 59.55 -22.66 -1.77
N GLN A 4 58.65 -23.25 -1.04
CA GLN A 4 58.43 -23.21 0.43
C GLN A 4 57.78 -21.90 0.94
N ASP A 5 56.53 -22.12 1.37
CA ASP A 5 55.85 -21.72 2.62
C ASP A 5 56.20 -20.37 3.30
N ASN A 6 55.11 -19.60 3.49
CA ASN A 6 54.96 -18.84 4.74
C ASN A 6 53.48 -18.53 5.04
N LYS A 7 52.88 -19.30 5.94
CA LYS A 7 51.63 -18.97 6.60
C LYS A 7 51.91 -18.34 7.97
N PRO A 8 51.27 -17.25 8.40
CA PRO A 8 51.28 -16.81 9.80
C PRO A 8 50.24 -17.57 10.61
N LYS A 9 50.68 -18.09 11.74
CA LYS A 9 49.88 -18.70 12.79
C LYS A 9 49.15 -17.61 13.57
N ASN A 10 47.83 -17.75 13.73
CA ASN A 10 47.05 -17.01 14.71
C ASN A 10 46.93 -17.82 15.99
N ASP A 11 47.52 -17.33 17.04
CA ASP A 11 47.33 -17.79 18.41
C ASP A 11 45.96 -17.34 18.91
N LEU A 12 45.09 -18.30 19.21
CA LEU A 12 43.84 -18.10 19.96
C LEU A 12 44.10 -18.42 21.44
N GLY A 13 44.20 -17.37 22.25
CA GLY A 13 44.28 -17.46 23.71
C GLY A 13 43.02 -18.02 24.30
N LEU A 14 43.19 -19.11 25.04
CA LEU A 14 42.17 -19.74 25.89
C LEU A 14 41.86 -18.86 27.09
N PHE A 15 40.60 -18.42 27.23
CA PHE A 15 40.05 -17.98 28.51
C PHE A 15 39.30 -19.12 29.16
N ALA A 16 39.89 -19.66 30.21
CA ALA A 16 39.24 -20.55 31.14
C ALA A 16 38.37 -19.73 32.12
N GLY A 17 37.07 -19.83 31.99
CA GLY A 17 36.07 -19.23 32.91
C GLY A 17 35.41 -20.32 33.74
N SER A 18 35.54 -20.20 35.04
CA SER A 18 35.10 -21.12 36.09
C SER A 18 33.58 -21.31 36.10
N ASN A 19 33.15 -22.58 36.09
CA ASN A 19 31.80 -23.04 36.42
C ASN A 19 31.45 -22.71 37.87
N ARG A 20 30.45 -21.86 38.07
CA ARG A 20 29.64 -21.81 39.29
C ARG A 20 28.19 -22.09 38.93
N THR A 21 27.82 -23.36 39.06
CA THR A 21 26.42 -23.83 39.14
C THR A 21 25.77 -23.23 40.41
N LYS A 22 24.83 -22.29 40.22
CA LYS A 22 23.82 -21.92 41.21
C LYS A 22 22.55 -22.67 40.89
N GLU A 23 22.27 -23.71 41.68
CA GLU A 23 20.93 -24.30 41.80
C GLU A 23 19.94 -23.19 42.18
N ARG A 24 18.97 -22.93 41.33
CA ARG A 24 17.78 -22.11 41.63
C ARG A 24 16.70 -23.05 42.12
N ASP A 25 16.43 -22.94 43.38
CA ASP A 25 15.29 -23.49 44.11
C ASP A 25 13.97 -23.21 43.37
N ARG A 26 13.26 -24.25 42.93
CA ARG A 26 11.99 -24.20 42.20
C ARG A 26 10.81 -24.44 43.14
N THR A 27 10.65 -23.61 44.15
CA THR A 27 9.45 -23.60 44.97
C THR A 27 9.00 -22.19 45.28
N ALA A 28 8.40 -21.53 44.26
CA ALA A 28 7.52 -20.39 44.45
C ALA A 28 6.08 -20.82 44.10
N PRO A 29 5.09 -20.54 44.99
CA PRO A 29 3.70 -20.94 44.72
C PRO A 29 3.14 -20.20 43.50
N ARG A 30 2.48 -20.95 42.62
CA ARG A 30 1.69 -20.39 41.53
C ARG A 30 0.57 -19.54 42.15
N ALA A 31 0.62 -18.24 41.96
CA ALA A 31 -0.50 -17.36 42.25
C ALA A 31 -1.68 -17.74 41.32
N ASP A 32 -2.78 -18.11 41.96
CA ASP A 32 -4.05 -18.38 41.35
C ASP A 32 -4.62 -17.05 40.82
N HIS A 33 -4.56 -16.86 39.48
CA HIS A 33 -5.17 -15.73 38.81
C HIS A 33 -6.62 -16.07 38.44
N THR A 34 -7.44 -16.29 39.44
CA THR A 34 -8.89 -16.24 39.28
C THR A 34 -9.35 -14.79 39.36
N GLY A 35 -9.70 -14.27 38.19
CA GLY A 35 -10.75 -13.29 38.09
C GLY A 35 -10.37 -11.83 38.23
N LYS A 36 -10.18 -11.22 37.14
CA LYS A 36 -10.87 -10.01 36.65
C LYS A 36 -10.41 -9.84 35.21
N LYS A 37 -11.29 -10.10 34.27
CA LYS A 37 -11.12 -9.58 32.93
C LYS A 37 -11.20 -8.06 33.05
N GLU A 38 -10.05 -7.43 33.31
CA GLU A 38 -9.90 -6.02 33.01
C GLU A 38 -10.18 -5.89 31.51
N ASN A 39 -11.19 -5.10 31.16
CA ASN A 39 -11.37 -4.61 29.81
C ASN A 39 -10.12 -3.79 29.48
N MET A 40 -9.03 -4.50 29.12
CA MET A 40 -7.99 -3.85 28.36
C MET A 40 -8.70 -3.34 27.09
N ASN A 41 -8.71 -2.04 26.91
CA ASN A 41 -8.98 -1.41 25.63
C ASN A 41 -7.91 -1.94 24.67
N VAL A 42 -8.17 -3.12 24.10
CA VAL A 42 -7.32 -3.70 23.07
C VAL A 42 -7.45 -2.76 21.90
N LEU A 43 -6.40 -1.98 21.65
CA LEU A 43 -6.33 -1.17 20.45
C LEU A 43 -6.67 -2.06 19.27
N PRO A 44 -7.54 -1.61 18.36
CA PRO A 44 -7.94 -2.43 17.22
C PRO A 44 -6.69 -2.86 16.47
N ALA A 45 -6.54 -4.17 16.24
CA ALA A 45 -5.38 -4.73 15.57
C ALA A 45 -5.17 -4.03 14.22
N ASN A 46 -3.91 -3.75 13.87
CA ASN A 46 -3.50 -3.22 12.59
C ASN A 46 -4.04 -4.12 11.45
N ILE A 47 -4.76 -3.55 10.48
CA ILE A 47 -5.43 -4.33 9.42
C ILE A 47 -4.41 -5.04 8.53
N GLY A 48 -3.28 -4.39 8.25
CA GLY A 48 -2.18 -5.02 7.51
C GLY A 48 -1.64 -6.25 8.24
N TRP A 49 -1.54 -6.19 9.58
CA TRP A 49 -1.17 -7.34 10.39
C TRP A 49 -2.23 -8.45 10.32
N LEU A 50 -3.53 -8.10 10.40
CA LEU A 50 -4.63 -9.07 10.23
C LEU A 50 -4.56 -9.76 8.87
N TYR A 51 -4.28 -9.00 7.81
CA TYR A 51 -4.21 -9.52 6.44
C TYR A 51 -2.94 -10.33 6.18
N TYR A 52 -1.75 -9.85 6.60
CA TYR A 52 -0.48 -10.50 6.25
C TYR A 52 -0.03 -11.58 7.22
N LYS A 53 -0.41 -11.49 8.51
CA LYS A 53 0.13 -12.36 9.56
C LYS A 53 -0.94 -13.20 10.25
N ASP A 54 -2.05 -12.58 10.67
CA ASP A 54 -3.09 -13.30 11.39
C ASP A 54 -4.04 -14.09 10.48
N TYR A 55 -4.02 -13.82 9.18
CA TYR A 55 -5.01 -14.36 8.24
C TYR A 55 -5.11 -15.89 8.29
N TYR A 56 -3.99 -16.56 8.35
CA TYR A 56 -3.91 -18.04 8.43
C TYR A 56 -3.78 -18.57 9.85
N HIS A 57 -3.61 -17.71 10.85
CA HIS A 57 -3.45 -18.15 12.22
C HIS A 57 -4.73 -18.80 12.74
N GLY A 58 -4.60 -20.01 13.31
CA GLY A 58 -5.73 -20.79 13.82
C GLY A 58 -6.56 -21.49 12.75
N ILE A 59 -6.17 -21.43 11.47
CA ILE A 59 -6.80 -22.21 10.39
C ILE A 59 -6.08 -23.57 10.34
N PRO A 60 -6.79 -24.67 10.62
CA PRO A 60 -6.21 -26.01 10.58
C PRO A 60 -6.12 -26.52 9.13
N PHE A 61 -4.92 -26.65 8.60
CA PHE A 61 -4.68 -27.23 7.27
C PHE A 61 -4.42 -28.72 7.41
N HIS A 62 -5.45 -29.51 7.65
CA HIS A 62 -5.33 -30.97 7.79
C HIS A 62 -5.82 -31.72 6.55
N PRO A 63 -5.18 -32.85 6.18
CA PRO A 63 -5.72 -33.73 5.15
C PRO A 63 -7.14 -34.19 5.51
N GLY A 64 -8.10 -34.02 4.58
CA GLY A 64 -9.50 -34.43 4.78
C GLY A 64 -10.44 -33.37 5.34
N GLN A 65 -9.97 -32.16 5.61
CA GLN A 65 -10.86 -31.05 6.02
C GLN A 65 -11.79 -30.66 4.87
N LYS A 66 -13.06 -30.38 5.20
CA LYS A 66 -14.08 -30.02 4.21
C LYS A 66 -13.93 -28.57 3.77
N LYS A 67 -14.27 -28.28 2.52
CA LYS A 67 -14.19 -26.92 1.94
C LYS A 67 -15.05 -25.90 2.71
N GLU A 68 -16.23 -26.31 3.16
CA GLU A 68 -17.17 -25.46 3.90
C GLU A 68 -16.61 -24.99 5.26
N GLU A 69 -15.77 -25.82 5.89
CA GLU A 69 -15.10 -25.43 7.15
C GLU A 69 -14.08 -24.32 6.92
N PHE A 70 -13.30 -24.40 5.85
CA PHE A 70 -12.38 -23.32 5.47
C PHE A 70 -13.12 -22.03 5.17
N LYS A 71 -14.23 -22.12 4.41
CA LYS A 71 -15.05 -20.96 4.07
C LYS A 71 -15.51 -20.21 5.32
N THR A 72 -16.06 -20.92 6.30
CA THR A 72 -16.52 -20.30 7.56
C THR A 72 -15.38 -19.63 8.33
N LEU A 73 -14.22 -20.27 8.39
CA LEU A 73 -13.03 -19.71 9.07
C LEU A 73 -12.51 -18.45 8.36
N PHE A 74 -12.42 -18.48 7.03
CA PHE A 74 -12.01 -17.30 6.26
C PHE A 74 -13.04 -16.18 6.29
N GLU A 75 -14.34 -16.49 6.31
CA GLU A 75 -15.40 -15.49 6.46
C GLU A 75 -15.24 -14.69 7.76
N ALA A 76 -14.92 -15.34 8.88
CA ALA A 76 -14.63 -14.65 10.15
C ALA A 76 -13.40 -13.72 10.03
N LYS A 77 -12.32 -14.17 9.37
CA LYS A 77 -11.12 -13.34 9.12
C LYS A 77 -11.44 -12.16 8.19
N ASN A 78 -12.18 -12.41 7.13
CA ASN A 78 -12.61 -11.39 6.17
C ASN A 78 -13.48 -10.33 6.85
N GLN A 79 -14.43 -10.75 7.71
CA GLN A 79 -15.27 -9.84 8.47
C GLN A 79 -14.44 -8.96 9.41
N ALA A 80 -13.45 -9.53 10.11
CA ALA A 80 -12.56 -8.77 10.98
C ALA A 80 -11.80 -7.66 10.24
N ILE A 81 -11.55 -7.82 8.94
CA ILE A 81 -10.89 -6.82 8.08
C ILE A 81 -11.90 -5.80 7.56
N THR A 82 -13.04 -6.25 6.99
CA THR A 82 -13.96 -5.39 6.24
C THR A 82 -14.89 -4.57 7.12
N THR A 83 -15.08 -4.94 8.38
CA THR A 83 -15.88 -4.16 9.35
C THR A 83 -15.11 -3.05 10.05
N ARG A 84 -13.82 -2.88 9.72
CA ARG A 84 -13.01 -1.80 10.31
C ARG A 84 -13.45 -0.45 9.79
N GLN A 85 -13.58 0.47 10.73
CA GLN A 85 -13.89 1.86 10.45
C GLN A 85 -12.59 2.67 10.42
N LEU A 86 -12.54 3.66 9.56
CA LEU A 86 -11.47 4.65 9.57
C LEU A 86 -11.62 5.47 10.86
N SER A 87 -10.79 5.21 11.85
CA SER A 87 -10.62 6.15 12.95
C SER A 87 -10.00 7.41 12.37
N ARG A 88 -10.42 8.60 12.83
CA ARG A 88 -9.80 9.87 12.42
C ARG A 88 -8.29 9.69 12.50
N TYR A 89 -7.62 10.02 11.41
CA TYR A 89 -6.16 10.13 11.39
C TYR A 89 -5.78 11.02 12.57
N PRO A 90 -4.94 10.59 13.50
CA PRO A 90 -4.62 11.45 14.64
C PRO A 90 -4.14 12.79 14.10
N GLU A 91 -4.84 13.86 14.43
CA GLU A 91 -4.44 15.24 14.04
C GLU A 91 -3.02 15.53 14.55
N GLU A 92 -2.59 14.81 15.57
CA GLU A 92 -1.24 14.81 16.12
C GLU A 92 -0.16 14.38 15.13
N LEU A 93 -0.43 13.43 14.23
CA LEU A 93 0.49 13.11 13.12
C LEU A 93 0.52 14.22 12.07
N ALA A 94 -0.55 14.98 11.93
CA ALA A 94 -0.57 16.19 11.12
C ALA A 94 0.24 17.34 11.78
N ALA A 95 0.42 17.30 13.09
CA ALA A 95 1.19 18.29 13.87
C ALA A 95 2.70 18.03 13.91
N LEU A 96 3.17 16.87 13.42
CA LEU A 96 4.59 16.75 13.08
C LEU A 96 4.87 17.81 12.03
N LYS A 97 5.53 18.89 12.43
CA LYS A 97 5.96 20.01 11.58
C LYS A 97 7.05 19.57 10.59
N LEU A 98 6.72 18.60 9.74
CA LEU A 98 7.40 18.47 8.48
C LEU A 98 7.12 19.75 7.73
N ASP A 99 8.10 20.31 7.06
CA ASP A 99 7.94 21.54 6.27
C ASP A 99 6.88 21.32 5.18
N TYR A 100 5.60 21.50 5.58
CA TYR A 100 4.44 21.26 4.73
C TYR A 100 4.30 22.31 3.61
N GLN A 101 5.05 23.39 3.66
CA GLN A 101 4.97 24.45 2.65
C GLN A 101 5.47 24.00 1.28
N SER A 102 6.33 22.97 1.25
CA SER A 102 6.85 22.40 0.00
C SER A 102 6.04 21.22 -0.55
N ILE A 103 4.99 20.74 0.16
CA ILE A 103 4.19 19.59 -0.24
C ILE A 103 2.93 20.03 -0.95
N GLN A 104 2.82 19.70 -2.23
CA GLN A 104 1.61 19.82 -3.02
C GLN A 104 0.67 18.63 -2.76
N ARG A 105 -0.64 18.91 -2.69
CA ARG A 105 -1.66 17.92 -2.36
C ARG A 105 -2.92 18.12 -3.16
N PHE A 106 -3.62 17.02 -3.43
CA PHE A 106 -5.01 17.01 -3.85
C PHE A 106 -5.68 15.73 -3.35
N GLU A 107 -6.99 15.73 -3.33
CA GLU A 107 -7.80 14.60 -2.87
C GLU A 107 -8.67 14.11 -4.01
N LEU A 108 -8.73 12.79 -4.17
CA LEU A 108 -9.59 12.13 -5.14
C LEU A 108 -10.38 11.03 -4.46
N THR A 109 -11.63 10.92 -4.83
CA THR A 109 -12.59 9.96 -4.28
C THR A 109 -12.80 8.82 -5.26
N THR A 110 -12.69 7.58 -4.79
CA THR A 110 -12.90 6.38 -5.61
C THR A 110 -14.32 6.31 -6.13
N GLU A 111 -14.46 5.94 -7.39
CA GLU A 111 -15.73 5.65 -8.03
C GLU A 111 -16.07 4.15 -7.95
N TYR A 112 -17.31 3.78 -8.33
CA TYR A 112 -17.71 2.39 -8.49
C TYR A 112 -16.87 1.73 -9.60
N PRO A 113 -16.38 0.49 -9.39
CA PRO A 113 -16.65 -0.43 -8.26
C PRO A 113 -15.68 -0.29 -7.08
N GLY A 114 -14.78 0.68 -7.05
CA GLY A 114 -13.78 0.91 -6.02
C GLY A 114 -12.36 0.73 -6.54
N LEU A 115 -11.40 0.45 -5.65
CA LEU A 115 -9.98 0.33 -6.01
C LEU A 115 -9.41 -1.02 -5.59
N VAL A 116 -8.64 -1.64 -6.47
CA VAL A 116 -7.77 -2.80 -6.18
C VAL A 116 -6.32 -2.36 -6.35
N THR A 117 -5.54 -2.44 -5.28
CA THR A 117 -4.14 -1.97 -5.33
C THR A 117 -3.28 -2.85 -6.24
N GLY A 118 -3.58 -4.15 -6.32
CA GLY A 118 -2.87 -5.10 -7.17
C GLY A 118 -1.42 -5.37 -6.78
N LEU A 119 -0.99 -4.84 -5.64
CA LEU A 119 0.34 -5.00 -5.06
C LEU A 119 0.24 -5.73 -3.72
N GLY A 120 1.37 -6.13 -3.17
CA GLY A 120 1.44 -6.89 -1.93
C GLY A 120 1.45 -8.40 -2.17
N ASN A 121 1.57 -9.14 -1.09
CA ASN A 121 1.61 -10.60 -1.15
C ASN A 121 0.21 -11.17 -1.37
N PRO A 122 -0.03 -11.99 -2.41
CA PRO A 122 -1.28 -12.71 -2.55
C PRO A 122 -1.38 -13.81 -1.48
N HIS A 123 -2.60 -14.23 -1.20
CA HIS A 123 -2.82 -15.44 -0.41
C HIS A 123 -2.90 -16.64 -1.36
N GLU A 124 -2.28 -17.75 -0.99
CA GLU A 124 -2.05 -18.88 -1.89
C GLU A 124 -2.43 -20.25 -1.30
N SER A 125 -3.28 -20.28 -0.26
CA SER A 125 -3.76 -21.58 0.25
C SER A 125 -4.71 -22.29 -0.70
N HIS A 126 -5.28 -21.55 -1.66
CA HIS A 126 -6.26 -22.02 -2.63
C HIS A 126 -7.55 -22.59 -2.03
N GLN A 127 -7.83 -22.21 -0.78
CA GLN A 127 -9.07 -22.62 -0.11
C GLN A 127 -10.24 -21.70 -0.46
N GLU A 128 -11.46 -22.18 -0.27
CA GLU A 128 -12.67 -21.41 -0.45
C GLU A 128 -12.82 -20.33 0.64
N GLY A 129 -13.23 -19.13 0.24
CA GLY A 129 -13.38 -17.99 1.14
C GLY A 129 -12.13 -17.13 1.34
N GLU A 130 -10.97 -17.60 0.87
CA GLU A 130 -9.71 -16.86 0.92
C GLU A 130 -9.70 -15.68 -0.07
N TYR A 131 -9.16 -14.53 0.35
CA TYR A 131 -8.84 -13.43 -0.58
C TYR A 131 -7.64 -13.78 -1.46
N LYS A 132 -7.83 -13.84 -2.78
CA LYS A 132 -6.83 -14.37 -3.72
C LYS A 132 -5.83 -13.35 -4.25
N LEU A 133 -6.22 -12.07 -4.33
CA LEU A 133 -5.36 -11.02 -4.88
C LEU A 133 -4.55 -10.35 -3.78
N GLY A 134 -3.32 -9.96 -4.11
CA GLY A 134 -2.49 -9.17 -3.23
C GLY A 134 -3.12 -7.81 -2.93
N PHE A 135 -2.89 -7.32 -1.72
CA PHE A 135 -3.34 -6.02 -1.25
C PHE A 135 -2.19 -5.34 -0.49
N TYR A 136 -2.13 -4.00 -0.56
CA TYR A 136 -1.02 -3.28 0.04
C TYR A 136 -1.49 -2.36 1.17
N PHE A 137 -0.91 -2.59 2.35
CA PHE A 137 -1.16 -1.80 3.55
C PHE A 137 0.14 -1.14 4.02
N ASP A 138 0.03 0.07 4.50
CA ASP A 138 1.10 0.71 5.26
C ASP A 138 1.32 -0.03 6.59
N HIS A 139 2.57 -0.39 6.87
CA HIS A 139 2.90 -1.20 8.05
C HIS A 139 2.70 -0.46 9.37
N THR A 140 2.80 0.87 9.36
CA THR A 140 2.68 1.71 10.55
C THR A 140 1.22 1.93 10.92
N THR A 141 0.43 2.38 9.94
CA THR A 141 -0.98 2.72 10.16
C THR A 141 -1.91 1.52 10.01
N GLY A 142 -1.50 0.50 9.26
CA GLY A 142 -2.33 -0.63 8.88
C GLY A 142 -3.44 -0.28 7.88
N LEU A 143 -3.39 0.90 7.28
CA LEU A 143 -4.37 1.36 6.31
C LEU A 143 -3.91 1.07 4.88
N PRO A 144 -4.85 0.87 3.94
CA PRO A 144 -4.51 0.81 2.53
C PRO A 144 -3.82 2.08 2.07
N VAL A 145 -2.78 1.92 1.27
CA VAL A 145 -2.08 3.04 0.63
C VAL A 145 -1.84 2.73 -0.84
N ILE A 146 -1.74 3.78 -1.64
CA ILE A 146 -1.26 3.69 -3.01
C ILE A 146 0.21 4.12 -3.00
N PRO A 147 1.17 3.21 -3.22
CA PRO A 147 2.59 3.56 -3.16
C PRO A 147 2.94 4.69 -4.12
N GLY A 148 3.78 5.63 -3.68
CA GLY A 148 4.27 6.72 -4.51
C GLY A 148 4.98 6.24 -5.77
N SER A 149 5.61 5.07 -5.72
CA SER A 149 6.17 4.41 -6.90
C SER A 149 5.11 4.03 -7.94
N SER A 150 3.93 3.59 -7.49
CA SER A 150 2.79 3.28 -8.37
C SER A 150 2.20 4.56 -8.97
N VAL A 151 2.04 5.61 -8.16
CA VAL A 151 1.62 6.94 -8.65
C VAL A 151 2.58 7.44 -9.72
N LYS A 152 3.89 7.45 -9.43
CA LYS A 152 4.94 7.81 -10.37
C LYS A 152 4.87 6.97 -11.65
N GLY A 153 4.64 5.66 -11.51
CA GLY A 153 4.57 4.73 -12.64
C GLY A 153 3.42 5.02 -13.60
N VAL A 154 2.21 5.28 -13.08
CA VAL A 154 1.04 5.63 -13.90
C VAL A 154 1.27 6.96 -14.61
N LEU A 155 1.68 7.99 -13.88
CA LEU A 155 1.96 9.30 -14.44
C LEU A 155 3.02 9.22 -15.55
N ARG A 156 4.16 8.58 -15.29
CA ARG A 156 5.22 8.40 -16.28
C ARG A 156 4.76 7.60 -17.51
N SER A 157 3.91 6.59 -17.30
CA SER A 157 3.34 5.80 -18.40
C SER A 157 2.49 6.65 -19.32
N ALA A 158 1.73 7.62 -18.81
CA ALA A 158 0.95 8.56 -19.62
C ALA A 158 1.86 9.38 -20.54
N PHE A 159 2.96 9.93 -20.03
CA PHE A 159 3.94 10.68 -20.82
C PHE A 159 4.55 9.83 -21.94
N LYS A 160 4.94 8.58 -21.62
CA LYS A 160 5.59 7.69 -22.59
C LYS A 160 4.67 7.12 -23.65
N LYS A 161 3.45 6.76 -23.28
CA LYS A 161 2.51 6.07 -24.19
C LYS A 161 1.64 7.02 -24.97
N SER A 162 1.40 8.22 -24.45
CA SER A 162 0.44 9.18 -25.03
C SER A 162 0.95 10.63 -24.89
N PRO A 163 2.10 10.98 -25.49
CA PRO A 163 2.65 12.34 -25.36
C PRO A 163 1.70 13.40 -25.91
N ASP A 164 0.94 13.12 -26.97
CA ASP A 164 -0.06 14.05 -27.52
C ASP A 164 -1.20 14.33 -26.52
N TYR A 165 -1.59 13.35 -25.72
CA TYR A 165 -2.55 13.55 -24.65
C TYR A 165 -2.00 14.50 -23.58
N ILE A 166 -0.74 14.34 -23.17
CA ILE A 166 -0.10 15.26 -22.21
C ILE A 166 -0.03 16.67 -22.80
N LYS A 167 0.36 16.81 -24.07
CA LYS A 167 0.37 18.09 -24.77
C LYS A 167 -1.03 18.72 -24.77
N TYR A 168 -2.05 17.96 -25.13
CA TYR A 168 -3.45 18.41 -25.08
C TYR A 168 -3.85 18.92 -23.70
N LEU A 169 -3.49 18.21 -22.62
CA LEU A 169 -3.81 18.64 -21.25
C LEU A 169 -3.13 19.97 -20.87
N LEU A 170 -1.90 20.20 -21.33
CA LEU A 170 -1.16 21.44 -21.07
C LEU A 170 -1.70 22.61 -21.88
N GLU A 171 -2.07 22.39 -23.14
CA GLU A 171 -2.61 23.42 -24.04
C GLU A 171 -4.07 23.77 -23.72
N ASN A 172 -4.82 22.85 -23.10
CA ASN A 172 -6.25 23.03 -22.76
C ASN A 172 -6.47 22.88 -21.24
N PRO A 173 -5.96 23.79 -20.42
CA PRO A 173 -6.23 23.78 -18.99
C PRO A 173 -7.70 24.14 -18.71
N PRO A 174 -8.21 23.87 -17.49
CA PRO A 174 -9.50 24.36 -17.04
C PRO A 174 -9.62 25.89 -17.14
N GLU A 175 -10.86 26.40 -17.19
CA GLU A 175 -11.13 27.85 -17.19
C GLU A 175 -10.37 28.55 -16.05
N LYS A 176 -9.77 29.70 -16.35
CA LYS A 176 -8.94 30.56 -15.48
C LYS A 176 -7.45 30.17 -15.40
N GLU A 177 -7.00 29.18 -16.13
CA GLU A 177 -5.59 28.83 -16.17
C GLU A 177 -4.95 29.24 -17.49
N THR A 178 -3.66 29.55 -17.44
CA THR A 178 -2.92 29.90 -18.66
C THR A 178 -2.47 28.63 -19.38
N PRO A 179 -2.80 28.47 -20.66
CA PRO A 179 -2.27 27.37 -21.47
C PRO A 179 -0.75 27.38 -21.51
N ILE A 180 -0.17 26.20 -21.46
CA ILE A 180 1.26 25.99 -21.58
C ILE A 180 1.51 25.40 -22.98
N ILE A 181 2.14 26.19 -23.83
CA ILE A 181 2.39 25.87 -25.23
C ILE A 181 3.89 25.70 -25.49
N ASP A 182 4.24 25.07 -26.60
CA ASP A 182 5.61 24.91 -27.09
C ASP A 182 6.58 24.21 -26.11
N ILE A 183 6.06 23.23 -25.34
CA ILE A 183 6.88 22.40 -24.47
C ILE A 183 7.24 21.07 -25.15
N ASP A 184 8.52 20.70 -25.08
CA ASP A 184 8.98 19.35 -25.39
C ASP A 184 8.54 18.37 -24.28
N ILE A 185 7.59 17.49 -24.60
CA ILE A 185 7.03 16.51 -23.66
C ILE A 185 8.09 15.50 -23.21
N ASN A 186 9.05 15.14 -24.07
CA ASN A 186 10.13 14.21 -23.72
C ASN A 186 11.10 14.85 -22.71
N GLN A 187 11.40 16.13 -22.90
CA GLN A 187 12.23 16.89 -21.96
C GLN A 187 11.50 17.04 -20.61
N LEU A 188 10.21 17.35 -20.63
CA LEU A 188 9.38 17.46 -19.43
C LEU A 188 9.30 16.13 -18.68
N GLU A 189 9.16 15.00 -19.38
CA GLU A 189 9.16 13.65 -18.78
C GLU A 189 10.46 13.38 -18.03
N LYS A 190 11.61 13.63 -18.65
CA LYS A 190 12.93 13.43 -18.04
C LYS A 190 13.15 14.34 -16.83
N GLU A 191 12.73 15.59 -16.94
CA GLU A 191 12.82 16.55 -15.83
C GLU A 191 12.04 16.06 -14.60
N ILE A 192 10.78 15.69 -14.78
CA ILE A 192 9.87 15.28 -13.70
C ILE A 192 10.29 13.94 -13.09
N PHE A 193 10.50 12.93 -13.94
CA PHE A 193 10.61 11.55 -13.47
C PHE A 193 12.04 11.05 -13.26
N ASP A 194 13.00 11.56 -14.02
CA ASP A 194 14.42 11.18 -13.88
C ASP A 194 15.22 12.21 -13.07
N GLY A 195 14.77 13.47 -13.07
CA GLY A 195 15.50 14.56 -12.45
C GLY A 195 16.89 14.70 -13.08
N GLU A 196 16.98 14.58 -14.41
CA GLU A 196 18.23 14.61 -15.16
C GLU A 196 19.02 15.87 -14.84
N GLY A 197 20.30 15.71 -14.52
CA GLY A 197 21.18 16.82 -14.13
C GLY A 197 20.94 17.41 -12.73
N LEU A 198 19.95 16.90 -11.98
CA LEU A 198 19.60 17.40 -10.65
C LEU A 198 20.13 16.49 -9.53
N SER A 199 20.62 17.12 -8.45
CA SER A 199 20.90 16.37 -7.22
C SER A 199 19.60 15.76 -6.65
N PRO A 200 19.68 14.66 -5.87
CA PRO A 200 18.50 14.03 -5.26
C PRO A 200 17.60 15.00 -4.49
N TYR A 201 18.17 16.03 -3.86
CA TYR A 201 17.42 17.05 -3.11
C TYR A 201 16.60 17.99 -4.00
N LYS A 202 16.95 18.10 -5.27
CA LYS A 202 16.29 18.96 -6.26
C LYS A 202 15.33 18.22 -7.18
N ARG A 203 15.05 16.94 -6.92
CA ARG A 203 14.13 16.13 -7.71
C ARG A 203 12.69 16.23 -7.17
N ASP A 204 11.74 16.00 -8.04
CA ASP A 204 10.36 15.79 -7.64
C ASP A 204 10.22 14.46 -6.90
N ILE A 205 9.45 14.45 -5.79
CA ILE A 205 9.23 13.26 -4.96
C ILE A 205 7.75 12.93 -4.95
N PHE A 206 7.45 11.67 -5.22
CA PHE A 206 6.11 11.08 -5.22
C PHE A 206 5.95 10.31 -3.90
N LEU A 207 5.08 10.81 -3.04
CA LEU A 207 4.78 10.18 -1.75
C LEU A 207 3.60 9.22 -1.89
N ASP A 208 3.44 8.34 -0.91
CA ASP A 208 2.30 7.43 -0.87
C ASP A 208 0.99 8.22 -0.73
N ALA A 209 -0.04 7.79 -1.47
CA ALA A 209 -1.36 8.34 -1.30
C ALA A 209 -2.10 7.58 -0.18
N VAL A 210 -2.65 8.33 0.77
CA VAL A 210 -3.24 7.82 2.00
C VAL A 210 -4.74 8.06 2.05
N ILE A 211 -5.48 7.16 2.70
CA ILE A 211 -6.92 7.34 2.94
C ILE A 211 -7.14 8.44 3.98
N VAL A 212 -8.04 9.38 3.66
CA VAL A 212 -8.43 10.48 4.55
C VAL A 212 -9.92 10.47 4.91
N ALA A 213 -10.76 9.80 4.13
CA ALA A 213 -12.17 9.60 4.43
C ALA A 213 -12.65 8.22 3.97
N GLY A 214 -13.53 7.61 4.75
CA GLY A 214 -14.18 6.34 4.42
C GLY A 214 -15.32 6.49 3.42
N GLY A 215 -15.79 5.38 2.86
CA GLY A 215 -16.75 5.34 1.76
C GLY A 215 -18.22 5.48 2.17
N ASN A 216 -18.54 5.60 3.44
CA ASN A 216 -19.92 5.73 3.92
C ASN A 216 -20.01 6.43 5.28
N THR A 217 -21.21 6.61 5.80
CA THR A 217 -21.46 7.25 7.10
C THR A 217 -20.76 6.53 8.26
N ASN A 218 -20.51 5.22 8.15
CA ASN A 218 -19.80 4.42 9.13
C ASN A 218 -18.29 4.42 8.92
N GLN A 219 -17.77 5.20 7.98
CA GLN A 219 -16.35 5.29 7.67
C GLN A 219 -15.70 3.93 7.31
N LEU A 220 -16.48 3.01 6.73
CA LEU A 220 -15.94 1.77 6.16
C LEU A 220 -15.17 2.09 4.88
N PHE A 221 -14.11 1.36 4.63
CA PHE A 221 -13.24 1.60 3.49
C PHE A 221 -12.79 0.34 2.75
N LEU A 222 -13.11 -0.85 3.27
CA LEU A 222 -12.78 -2.13 2.64
C LEU A 222 -14.05 -2.99 2.45
N ALA A 223 -14.04 -3.78 1.38
CA ALA A 223 -15.07 -4.80 1.13
C ALA A 223 -14.49 -5.99 0.35
N ALA A 224 -15.18 -7.12 0.45
CA ALA A 224 -14.98 -8.24 -0.45
C ALA A 224 -15.59 -7.95 -1.83
N ASP A 225 -14.98 -8.50 -2.87
CA ASP A 225 -15.55 -8.55 -4.22
C ASP A 225 -15.18 -9.85 -4.92
N PHE A 226 -15.82 -10.12 -6.03
CA PHE A 226 -15.63 -11.35 -6.78
C PHE A 226 -15.37 -11.05 -8.25
N ILE A 227 -14.48 -11.79 -8.84
CA ILE A 227 -14.34 -11.85 -10.29
C ILE A 227 -14.43 -13.30 -10.73
N THR A 228 -14.94 -13.49 -11.92
CA THR A 228 -15.08 -14.80 -12.54
C THR A 228 -14.19 -14.84 -13.77
N PRO A 229 -12.91 -15.25 -13.64
CA PRO A 229 -12.06 -15.43 -14.80
C PRO A 229 -12.59 -16.58 -15.64
N HIS A 230 -12.63 -16.39 -16.95
CA HIS A 230 -12.96 -17.43 -17.93
C HIS A 230 -11.66 -17.87 -18.61
N PRO A 231 -10.88 -18.78 -18.01
CA PRO A 231 -9.61 -19.22 -18.58
C PRO A 231 -9.80 -20.11 -19.82
N ASP A 232 -10.99 -20.69 -19.97
CA ASP A 232 -11.32 -21.64 -21.01
C ASP A 232 -12.85 -21.60 -21.26
N GLU A 233 -13.26 -21.54 -22.50
CA GLU A 233 -14.69 -21.48 -22.88
C GLU A 233 -15.48 -22.72 -22.44
N PHE A 234 -14.78 -23.84 -22.20
CA PHE A 234 -15.38 -25.14 -21.85
C PHE A 234 -15.31 -25.47 -20.35
N LYS A 235 -14.81 -24.57 -19.51
CA LYS A 235 -14.73 -24.80 -18.04
C LYS A 235 -15.68 -23.89 -17.31
N ASP A 236 -16.34 -24.46 -16.30
CA ASP A 236 -17.16 -23.67 -15.39
C ASP A 236 -16.28 -22.61 -14.70
N PRO A 237 -16.69 -21.35 -14.75
CA PRO A 237 -15.93 -20.28 -14.16
C PRO A 237 -15.94 -20.37 -12.64
N VAL A 238 -14.75 -20.35 -12.02
CA VAL A 238 -14.61 -20.35 -10.56
C VAL A 238 -14.48 -18.92 -10.07
N PRO A 239 -15.44 -18.42 -9.26
CA PRO A 239 -15.34 -17.07 -8.69
C PRO A 239 -14.12 -16.95 -7.79
N LEU A 240 -13.31 -15.91 -8.02
CA LEU A 240 -12.19 -15.55 -7.17
C LEU A 240 -12.60 -14.38 -6.26
N GLN A 241 -12.57 -14.63 -4.96
CA GLN A 241 -12.81 -13.60 -3.95
C GLN A 241 -11.56 -12.76 -3.71
N PHE A 242 -11.71 -11.47 -3.59
CA PHE A 242 -10.61 -10.56 -3.29
C PHE A 242 -11.05 -9.36 -2.47
N LEU A 243 -10.08 -8.70 -1.84
CA LEU A 243 -10.28 -7.47 -1.07
C LEU A 243 -10.18 -6.26 -1.99
N LYS A 244 -11.08 -5.29 -1.81
CA LYS A 244 -11.04 -4.00 -2.50
C LYS A 244 -11.23 -2.84 -1.53
N VAL A 245 -10.78 -1.66 -1.93
CA VAL A 245 -11.22 -0.41 -1.34
C VAL A 245 -12.61 -0.08 -1.89
N LEU A 246 -13.51 0.33 -1.01
CA LEU A 246 -14.88 0.73 -1.36
C LEU A 246 -14.90 1.94 -2.31
N PRO A 247 -15.98 2.13 -3.09
CA PRO A 247 -16.27 3.42 -3.70
C PRO A 247 -16.54 4.48 -2.63
N GLN A 248 -16.42 5.74 -2.99
CA GLN A 248 -16.56 6.93 -2.11
C GLN A 248 -15.49 7.03 -1.02
N VAL A 249 -14.41 6.28 -1.09
CA VAL A 249 -13.23 6.44 -0.23
C VAL A 249 -12.32 7.51 -0.81
N THR A 250 -11.92 8.48 0.00
CA THR A 250 -11.08 9.59 -0.44
C THR A 250 -9.61 9.32 -0.11
N PHE A 251 -8.78 9.42 -1.13
CA PHE A 251 -7.32 9.36 -1.02
C PHE A 251 -6.72 10.75 -1.17
N ARG A 252 -5.75 11.09 -0.32
CA ARG A 252 -4.91 12.27 -0.46
C ARG A 252 -3.62 11.88 -1.14
N PHE A 253 -3.41 12.41 -2.35
CA PHE A 253 -2.16 12.32 -3.09
C PHE A 253 -1.23 13.43 -2.66
N GLN A 254 0.06 13.11 -2.51
CA GLN A 254 1.04 14.03 -1.94
C GLN A 254 2.35 14.00 -2.74
N PHE A 255 2.90 15.18 -2.96
CA PHE A 255 4.10 15.35 -3.76
C PHE A 255 4.97 16.47 -3.20
N ARG A 256 6.28 16.28 -3.21
CA ARG A 256 7.20 17.40 -3.07
C ARG A 256 7.69 17.80 -4.46
N LEU A 257 7.06 18.81 -5.05
CA LEU A 257 7.33 19.27 -6.41
C LEU A 257 8.20 20.51 -6.40
N LYS A 258 9.20 20.53 -7.28
CA LYS A 258 10.03 21.68 -7.50
C LYS A 258 9.33 22.70 -8.39
N ASN A 259 9.49 23.97 -8.03
CA ASN A 259 8.91 25.09 -8.80
C ASN A 259 9.80 25.50 -9.98
N GLU A 260 11.03 25.01 -9.98
CA GLU A 260 12.01 25.25 -11.05
C GLU A 260 11.79 24.23 -12.17
N GLY A 261 11.99 24.66 -13.42
CA GLY A 261 11.91 23.81 -14.59
C GLY A 261 10.92 24.30 -15.64
N LEU A 262 10.52 23.43 -16.57
CA LEU A 262 9.64 23.76 -17.70
C LEU A 262 8.24 24.15 -17.26
N ILE A 263 7.73 23.59 -16.16
CA ILE A 263 6.43 23.95 -15.58
C ILE A 263 6.56 24.09 -14.05
N SER A 264 5.72 24.96 -13.48
CA SER A 264 5.68 25.20 -12.04
C SER A 264 5.21 23.98 -11.25
N SER A 265 5.48 23.96 -9.95
CA SER A 265 5.00 22.92 -9.03
C SER A 265 3.47 22.80 -9.05
N GLU A 266 2.76 23.93 -9.12
CA GLU A 266 1.32 23.97 -9.23
C GLU A 266 0.83 23.41 -10.59
N GLY A 267 1.51 23.74 -11.69
CA GLY A 267 1.24 23.16 -13.02
C GLY A 267 1.43 21.64 -13.04
N LYS A 268 2.51 21.15 -12.42
CA LYS A 268 2.73 19.68 -12.26
C LYS A 268 1.60 19.05 -11.45
N LYS A 269 1.20 19.63 -10.31
CA LYS A 269 0.12 19.11 -9.47
C LYS A 269 -1.17 18.94 -10.25
N ARG A 270 -1.60 19.98 -10.96
CA ARG A 270 -2.84 19.96 -11.78
C ARG A 270 -2.77 18.94 -12.91
N LEU A 271 -1.63 18.87 -13.59
CA LEU A 271 -1.42 17.86 -14.63
C LEU A 271 -1.56 16.44 -14.06
N PHE A 272 -0.95 16.17 -12.90
CA PHE A 272 -1.02 14.86 -12.23
C PHE A 272 -2.44 14.51 -11.80
N GLU A 273 -3.16 15.48 -11.24
CA GLU A 273 -4.56 15.32 -10.86
C GLU A 273 -5.43 14.93 -12.05
N ARG A 274 -5.33 15.64 -13.17
CA ARG A 274 -6.07 15.32 -14.39
C ARG A 274 -5.72 13.95 -14.95
N ILE A 275 -4.44 13.60 -15.02
CA ILE A 275 -4.00 12.27 -15.49
C ILE A 275 -4.58 11.17 -14.61
N LEU A 276 -4.56 11.31 -13.29
CA LEU A 276 -5.08 10.30 -12.37
C LEU A 276 -6.61 10.17 -12.43
N LYS A 277 -7.33 11.27 -12.68
CA LYS A 277 -8.79 11.24 -12.91
C LYS A 277 -9.13 10.53 -14.21
N ASP A 278 -8.41 10.80 -15.29
CA ASP A 278 -8.69 10.23 -16.60
C ASP A 278 -8.27 8.76 -16.70
N LEU A 279 -7.11 8.42 -16.23
CA LEU A 279 -6.55 7.06 -16.37
C LEU A 279 -6.91 6.14 -15.22
N GLY A 280 -7.03 6.69 -13.99
CA GLY A 280 -7.13 5.90 -12.77
C GLY A 280 -5.80 5.27 -12.36
N ILE A 281 -5.80 4.48 -11.27
CA ILE A 281 -4.63 3.78 -10.74
C ILE A 281 -5.02 2.45 -10.11
N GLY A 282 -4.09 1.52 -10.05
CA GLY A 282 -4.25 0.21 -9.44
C GLY A 282 -4.44 -0.90 -10.46
N ALA A 283 -4.95 -2.03 -10.01
CA ALA A 283 -5.22 -3.18 -10.86
C ALA A 283 -6.64 -3.13 -11.43
N LYS A 284 -6.85 -3.81 -12.56
CA LYS A 284 -8.16 -4.00 -13.19
C LYS A 284 -8.86 -2.71 -13.64
N THR A 285 -8.08 -1.70 -14.01
CA THR A 285 -8.60 -0.42 -14.51
C THR A 285 -9.44 -0.58 -15.78
N ASN A 286 -9.15 -1.59 -16.62
CA ASN A 286 -9.92 -1.90 -17.82
C ASN A 286 -11.35 -2.37 -17.56
N VAL A 287 -11.63 -2.83 -16.34
CA VAL A 287 -12.99 -3.25 -15.92
C VAL A 287 -13.57 -2.29 -14.87
N GLY A 288 -13.05 -1.07 -14.81
CA GLY A 288 -13.62 0.04 -14.05
C GLY A 288 -13.03 0.30 -12.67
N TYR A 289 -12.19 -0.61 -12.11
CA TYR A 289 -11.55 -0.33 -10.83
C TYR A 289 -10.53 0.81 -10.92
N GLY A 290 -10.32 1.49 -9.79
CA GLY A 290 -9.30 2.52 -9.65
C GLY A 290 -9.60 3.83 -10.36
N LYS A 291 -10.85 4.10 -10.70
CA LYS A 291 -11.32 5.40 -11.19
C LYS A 291 -11.62 6.34 -10.05
N PHE A 292 -11.45 7.64 -10.31
CA PHE A 292 -11.59 8.69 -9.32
C PHE A 292 -12.42 9.87 -9.84
N LYS A 293 -13.09 10.54 -8.89
CA LYS A 293 -13.69 11.86 -9.05
C LYS A 293 -13.18 12.81 -7.96
N GLU A 294 -13.50 14.07 -8.08
CA GLU A 294 -13.31 15.07 -7.02
C GLU A 294 -14.15 14.78 -5.80
#